data_ca2e14e83599df022e982b0e9ad212ae
#
_entry.id   ca2e14e83599df022e982b0e9ad212ae
#
_cell.length_a   1.000
_cell.length_b   1.000
_cell.length_c   1.000
_cell.angle_alpha   90.00
_cell.angle_beta   90.00
_cell.angle_gamma   90.00
#
_symmetry.space_group_name_H-M   'P 1'
#
loop_
_entity.id
_entity.type
_entity.pdbx_description
1 polymer ?
#
loop_
_entity_poly.entity_id
_entity_poly.type
_entity_poly.pdbx_seq_one_letter_code
_entity_poly.pdbx_strand_id
1 'polypeptide(L)'
;MSLPEEKITVLDGDGSVLMNLGSLSTLARYSPPNLTHWIFDNESLLSVGGFPTATGAGTDLAGIAEKAGAEHVALADTVEDAEQAFNEASEREGLSIIVSKVEAIGPSSFAMDINLLENRFEFSRYLRGLVG
;
A
#
# COMPACT_ATOMS: atom_id res chain seq x y z
N MET A 1 -1.53 -18.55 4.68
CA MET A 1 -2.29 -17.29 4.61
C MET A 1 -3.77 -17.61 4.54
N SER A 2 -4.62 -16.71 5.05
CA SER A 2 -6.05 -17.02 5.24
C SER A 2 -6.85 -17.07 3.93
N LEU A 3 -6.38 -16.41 2.87
CA LEU A 3 -7.05 -16.27 1.56
C LEU A 3 -6.03 -16.46 0.43
N PRO A 4 -5.53 -17.67 0.20
CA PRO A 4 -4.45 -17.89 -0.77
C PRO A 4 -4.91 -17.75 -2.23
N GLU A 5 -6.22 -17.93 -2.51
CA GLU A 5 -6.79 -17.85 -3.85
C GLU A 5 -7.23 -16.43 -4.24
N GLU A 6 -7.25 -15.51 -3.26
CA GLU A 6 -7.71 -14.14 -3.50
C GLU A 6 -6.52 -13.20 -3.75
N LYS A 7 -6.64 -12.30 -4.71
CA LYS A 7 -5.68 -11.20 -4.87
C LYS A 7 -5.96 -10.14 -3.81
N ILE A 8 -4.93 -9.80 -3.05
CA ILE A 8 -5.02 -8.84 -1.94
C ILE A 8 -4.23 -7.59 -2.31
N THR A 9 -4.88 -6.44 -2.28
CA THR A 9 -4.20 -5.14 -2.40
C THR A 9 -4.32 -4.38 -1.09
N VAL A 10 -3.19 -3.99 -0.53
CA VAL A 10 -3.11 -3.12 0.64
C VAL A 10 -2.74 -1.72 0.16
N LEU A 11 -3.57 -0.73 0.48
CA LEU A 11 -3.30 0.68 0.20
C LEU A 11 -2.74 1.34 1.46
N ASP A 12 -1.61 2.00 1.35
CA ASP A 12 -0.92 2.62 2.49
C ASP A 12 -0.34 3.98 2.11
N GLY A 13 -0.02 4.81 3.08
CA GLY A 13 0.71 6.05 2.89
C GLY A 13 2.16 5.93 3.32
N ASP A 14 3.03 6.76 2.75
CA ASP A 14 4.45 6.82 3.08
C ASP A 14 4.70 7.01 4.58
N GLY A 15 3.95 7.91 5.21
CA GLY A 15 4.05 8.15 6.65
C GLY A 15 3.71 6.93 7.50
N SER A 16 2.69 6.14 7.11
CA SER A 16 2.32 4.90 7.81
C SER A 16 3.41 3.84 7.67
N VAL A 17 3.95 3.66 6.46
CA VAL A 17 5.06 2.72 6.20
C VAL A 17 6.30 3.11 6.99
N LEU A 18 6.63 4.40 7.05
CA LEU A 18 7.79 4.91 7.79
C LEU A 18 7.68 4.68 9.31
N MET A 19 6.47 4.69 9.86
CA MET A 19 6.26 4.37 11.30
C MET A 19 6.61 2.92 11.64
N ASN A 20 6.57 2.01 10.67
CA ASN A 20 6.95 0.61 10.85
C ASN A 20 7.72 0.08 9.63
N LEU A 21 8.81 0.74 9.28
CA LEU A 21 9.61 0.44 8.09
C LEU A 21 10.11 -1.01 8.04
N GLY A 22 10.30 -1.64 9.20
CA GLY A 22 10.66 -3.06 9.32
C GLY A 22 9.62 -4.02 8.73
N SER A 23 8.38 -3.57 8.48
CA SER A 23 7.34 -4.37 7.82
C SER A 23 7.75 -4.77 6.40
N LEU A 24 8.52 -3.94 5.68
CA LEU A 24 9.02 -4.27 4.34
C LEU A 24 9.95 -5.49 4.36
N SER A 25 10.82 -5.60 5.37
CA SER A 25 11.66 -6.80 5.54
C SER A 25 10.83 -8.04 5.85
N THR A 26 9.75 -7.88 6.63
CA THR A 26 8.84 -8.97 6.94
C THR A 26 8.09 -9.43 5.70
N LEU A 27 7.57 -8.49 4.90
CA LEU A 27 6.92 -8.78 3.63
C LEU A 27 7.85 -9.50 2.66
N ALA A 28 9.05 -9.00 2.46
CA ALA A 28 10.06 -9.63 1.60
C ALA A 28 10.39 -11.05 2.07
N ARG A 29 10.57 -11.26 3.39
CA ARG A 29 10.86 -12.58 3.95
C ARG A 29 9.76 -13.61 3.70
N TYR A 30 8.49 -13.23 3.85
CA TYR A 30 7.36 -14.15 3.67
C TYR A 30 6.90 -14.23 2.22
N SER A 31 7.17 -13.20 1.43
CA SER A 31 6.87 -13.09 -0.01
C SER A 31 5.50 -13.70 -0.39
N PRO A 32 4.39 -13.19 0.16
CA PRO A 32 3.07 -13.74 -0.11
C PRO A 32 2.76 -13.70 -1.60
N PRO A 33 2.33 -14.81 -2.23
CA PRO A 33 2.21 -14.91 -3.68
C PRO A 33 1.04 -14.11 -4.27
N ASN A 34 0.18 -13.57 -3.44
CA ASN A 34 -1.07 -12.92 -3.84
C ASN A 34 -1.24 -11.52 -3.26
N LEU A 35 -0.15 -10.86 -2.87
CA LEU A 35 -0.21 -9.56 -2.21
C LEU A 35 0.45 -8.46 -3.05
N THR A 36 -0.31 -7.38 -3.27
CA THR A 36 0.22 -6.10 -3.74
C THR A 36 0.16 -5.09 -2.58
N HIS A 37 1.30 -4.54 -2.18
CA HIS A 37 1.39 -3.43 -1.25
C HIS A 37 1.60 -2.15 -2.04
N TRP A 38 0.58 -1.29 -2.11
CA TRP A 38 0.61 -0.05 -2.87
C TRP A 38 0.73 1.14 -1.93
N ILE A 39 1.85 1.83 -1.99
CA ILE A 39 2.23 2.95 -1.13
C ILE A 39 2.04 4.26 -1.90
N PHE A 40 1.18 5.13 -1.40
CA PHE A 40 0.99 6.48 -1.91
C PHE A 40 1.92 7.42 -1.16
N ASP A 41 2.99 7.85 -1.83
CA ASP A 41 4.01 8.71 -1.28
C ASP A 41 3.73 10.17 -1.67
N ASN A 42 3.07 10.89 -0.77
CA ASN A 42 2.78 12.31 -0.91
C ASN A 42 3.75 13.20 -0.11
N GLU A 43 4.79 12.62 0.47
CA GLU A 43 5.82 13.31 1.24
C GLU A 43 5.29 14.12 2.44
N SER A 44 4.06 13.79 2.89
CA SER A 44 3.36 14.59 3.91
C SER A 44 2.46 13.76 4.81
N LEU A 45 2.41 14.11 6.08
CA LEU A 45 1.46 13.61 7.07
C LEU A 45 0.22 14.52 7.13
N LEU A 46 -0.58 14.53 6.07
CA LEU A 46 -1.77 15.40 5.94
C LEU A 46 -2.78 15.20 7.08
N SER A 47 -2.94 13.98 7.56
CA SER A 47 -3.88 13.62 8.63
C SER A 47 -3.56 14.26 9.99
N VAL A 48 -2.33 14.71 10.19
CA VAL A 48 -1.85 15.28 11.47
C VAL A 48 -1.22 16.67 11.31
N GLY A 49 -1.59 17.40 10.28
CA GLY A 49 -1.19 18.81 10.10
C GLY A 49 -0.25 19.09 8.94
N GLY A 50 0.00 18.13 8.06
CA GLY A 50 0.76 18.34 6.82
C GLY A 50 2.27 18.44 7.03
N PHE A 51 2.80 17.81 8.08
CA PHE A 51 4.25 17.75 8.31
C PHE A 51 4.93 16.92 7.23
N PRO A 52 6.13 17.33 6.73
CA PRO A 52 6.87 16.53 5.77
C PRO A 52 7.29 15.19 6.38
N THR A 53 7.21 14.14 5.58
CA THR A 53 7.73 12.82 5.92
C THR A 53 9.21 12.71 5.54
N ALA A 54 9.86 11.61 5.92
CA ALA A 54 11.25 11.36 5.57
C ALA A 54 11.44 11.14 4.05
N THR A 55 10.39 10.77 3.30
CA THR A 55 10.45 10.65 1.83
C THR A 55 10.65 12.02 1.17
N GLY A 56 10.05 13.09 1.73
CA GLY A 56 10.32 14.47 1.32
C GLY A 56 11.76 14.94 1.58
N ALA A 57 12.49 14.24 2.44
CA ALA A 57 13.92 14.48 2.71
C ALA A 57 14.85 13.48 1.97
N GLY A 58 14.31 12.67 1.07
CA GLY A 58 15.09 11.78 0.22
C GLY A 58 15.11 10.30 0.64
N THR A 59 14.27 9.87 1.59
CA THR A 59 14.11 8.43 1.86
C THR A 59 13.43 7.75 0.68
N ASP A 60 14.10 6.76 0.10
CA ASP A 60 13.63 5.98 -1.04
C ASP A 60 12.96 4.68 -0.57
N LEU A 61 11.63 4.68 -0.50
CA LEU A 61 10.86 3.50 -0.07
C LEU A 61 10.94 2.34 -1.07
N ALA A 62 11.00 2.64 -2.37
CA ALA A 62 11.14 1.61 -3.40
C ALA A 62 12.51 0.92 -3.27
N GLY A 63 13.58 1.71 -3.18
CA GLY A 63 14.93 1.17 -2.99
C GLY A 63 15.09 0.41 -1.67
N ILE A 64 14.40 0.84 -0.59
CA ILE A 64 14.39 0.10 0.68
C ILE A 64 13.68 -1.25 0.51
N ALA A 65 12.55 -1.29 -0.17
CA ALA A 65 11.82 -2.54 -0.43
C ALA A 65 12.66 -3.54 -1.26
N GLU A 66 13.33 -3.06 -2.31
CA GLU A 66 14.27 -3.86 -3.11
C GLU A 66 15.40 -4.43 -2.26
N LYS A 67 16.06 -3.59 -1.45
CA LYS A 67 17.17 -4.01 -0.58
C LYS A 67 16.72 -4.91 0.57
N ALA A 68 15.46 -4.83 0.97
CA ALA A 68 14.86 -5.77 1.91
C ALA A 68 14.61 -7.16 1.27
N GLY A 69 14.68 -7.27 -0.05
CA GLY A 69 14.54 -8.53 -0.79
C GLY A 69 13.20 -8.71 -1.50
N ALA A 70 12.42 -7.64 -1.66
CA ALA A 70 11.22 -7.70 -2.51
C ALA A 70 11.65 -7.83 -3.98
N GLU A 71 11.12 -8.85 -4.67
CA GLU A 71 11.52 -9.17 -6.05
C GLU A 71 10.85 -8.25 -7.08
N HIS A 72 9.68 -7.73 -6.75
CA HIS A 72 8.86 -6.92 -7.66
C HIS A 72 8.52 -5.60 -6.99
N VAL A 73 9.29 -4.59 -7.35
CA VAL A 73 9.11 -3.22 -6.86
C VAL A 73 8.95 -2.30 -8.07
N ALA A 74 7.95 -1.44 -8.05
CA ALA A 74 7.72 -0.43 -9.06
C ALA A 74 7.65 0.96 -8.41
N LEU A 75 8.30 1.94 -9.04
CA LEU A 75 8.11 3.36 -8.75
C LEU A 75 7.26 3.96 -9.87
N ALA A 76 6.21 4.69 -9.51
CA ALA A 76 5.29 5.32 -10.44
C ALA A 76 5.21 6.83 -10.16
N ASP A 77 5.62 7.63 -11.11
CA ASP A 77 5.61 9.09 -11.03
C ASP A 77 4.42 9.71 -11.80
N THR A 78 3.73 8.91 -12.61
CA THR A 78 2.54 9.29 -13.38
C THR A 78 1.38 8.33 -13.13
N VAL A 79 0.18 8.73 -13.51
CA VAL A 79 -1.00 7.86 -13.44
C VAL A 79 -0.83 6.65 -14.37
N GLU A 80 -0.27 6.86 -15.54
CA GLU A 80 -0.01 5.82 -16.53
C GLU A 80 0.98 4.77 -16.00
N ASP A 81 2.06 5.20 -15.31
CA ASP A 81 3.01 4.29 -14.67
C ASP A 81 2.34 3.50 -13.54
N ALA A 82 1.48 4.16 -12.76
CA ALA A 82 0.74 3.53 -11.67
C ALA A 82 -0.24 2.47 -12.19
N GLU A 83 -0.99 2.77 -13.25
CA GLU A 83 -1.88 1.82 -13.91
C GLU A 83 -1.12 0.63 -14.48
N GLN A 84 0.00 0.87 -15.16
CA GLN A 84 0.84 -0.19 -15.69
C GLN A 84 1.37 -1.09 -14.57
N ALA A 85 1.95 -0.51 -13.52
CA ALA A 85 2.50 -1.25 -12.39
C ALA A 85 1.43 -2.10 -11.68
N PHE A 86 0.21 -1.56 -11.52
CA PHE A 86 -0.89 -2.29 -10.92
C PHE A 86 -1.39 -3.43 -11.79
N ASN A 87 -1.51 -3.22 -13.09
CA ASN A 87 -1.91 -4.26 -14.05
C ASN A 87 -0.88 -5.42 -14.03
N GLU A 88 0.42 -5.10 -14.11
CA GLU A 88 1.49 -6.09 -14.02
C GLU A 88 1.45 -6.86 -12.69
N ALA A 89 1.25 -6.16 -11.56
CA ALA A 89 1.11 -6.78 -10.24
C ALA A 89 -0.12 -7.70 -10.14
N SER A 90 -1.21 -7.33 -10.82
CA SER A 90 -2.47 -8.10 -10.82
C SER A 90 -2.40 -9.38 -11.63
N GLU A 91 -1.59 -9.40 -12.69
CA GLU A 91 -1.44 -10.56 -13.59
C GLU A 91 -0.41 -11.58 -13.10
N ARG A 92 0.50 -11.18 -12.22
CA ARG A 92 1.58 -12.03 -11.75
C ARG A 92 1.27 -12.73 -10.42
N GLU A 93 1.99 -13.80 -10.15
CA GLU A 93 2.14 -14.37 -8.81
C GLU A 93 3.36 -13.76 -8.11
N GLY A 94 3.28 -13.60 -6.80
CA GLY A 94 4.34 -13.06 -5.97
C GLY A 94 3.97 -11.74 -5.31
N LEU A 95 4.77 -11.36 -4.32
CA LEU A 95 4.67 -10.06 -3.67
C LEU A 95 5.04 -8.96 -4.66
N SER A 96 4.17 -7.98 -4.82
CA SER A 96 4.46 -6.74 -5.53
C SER A 96 4.39 -5.56 -4.58
N ILE A 97 5.36 -4.64 -4.67
CA ILE A 97 5.36 -3.38 -3.94
C ILE A 97 5.36 -2.25 -4.97
N ILE A 98 4.37 -1.38 -4.90
CA ILE A 98 4.24 -0.22 -5.79
C ILE A 98 4.39 1.04 -4.92
N VAL A 99 5.26 1.93 -5.29
CA VAL A 99 5.39 3.25 -4.68
C VAL A 99 4.97 4.29 -5.70
N SER A 100 3.85 4.96 -5.47
CA SER A 100 3.36 6.02 -6.34
C SER A 100 3.60 7.38 -5.74
N LYS A 101 4.35 8.23 -6.45
CA LYS A 101 4.49 9.63 -6.08
C LYS A 101 3.21 10.38 -6.39
N VAL A 102 2.64 11.02 -5.40
CA VAL A 102 1.38 11.75 -5.52
C VAL A 102 1.49 13.13 -4.87
N GLU A 103 0.66 14.07 -5.30
CA GLU A 103 0.62 15.39 -4.69
C GLU A 103 -0.01 15.34 -3.29
N ALA A 104 0.50 16.18 -2.39
CA ALA A 104 -0.02 16.33 -1.03
C ALA A 104 -1.31 17.18 -1.03
N ILE A 105 -2.35 16.69 -1.69
CA ILE A 105 -3.66 17.34 -1.77
C ILE A 105 -4.64 16.60 -0.86
N GLY A 106 -5.10 17.27 0.19
CA GLY A 106 -6.17 16.74 1.04
C GLY A 106 -7.56 16.94 0.42
N PRO A 107 -8.56 16.18 0.85
CA PRO A 107 -9.93 16.37 0.39
C PRO A 107 -10.46 17.74 0.81
N SER A 108 -11.17 18.42 -0.09
CA SER A 108 -11.78 19.74 0.17
C SER A 108 -12.92 19.67 1.19
N SER A 109 -13.52 18.50 1.39
CA SER A 109 -14.52 18.23 2.43
C SER A 109 -14.53 16.74 2.77
N PHE A 110 -14.75 16.42 4.05
CA PHE A 110 -15.04 15.06 4.49
C PHE A 110 -16.56 14.89 4.59
N ALA A 111 -17.15 14.13 3.70
CA ALA A 111 -18.57 13.79 3.69
C ALA A 111 -18.78 12.27 3.75
N MET A 112 -17.96 11.55 4.52
CA MET A 112 -18.14 10.12 4.71
C MET A 112 -18.77 9.85 6.08
N ASP A 113 -19.94 9.21 6.07
CA ASP A 113 -20.47 8.57 7.27
C ASP A 113 -19.64 7.30 7.53
N ILE A 114 -18.60 7.45 8.33
CA ILE A 114 -17.67 6.36 8.64
C ILE A 114 -18.20 5.63 9.89
N ASN A 115 -19.07 4.68 9.70
CA ASN A 115 -19.42 3.72 10.75
C ASN A 115 -18.36 2.59 10.78
N LEU A 116 -17.24 2.85 11.43
CA LEU A 116 -16.08 1.93 11.46
C LEU A 116 -16.42 0.55 12.04
N LEU A 117 -17.36 0.51 13.00
CA LEU A 117 -17.79 -0.76 13.61
C LEU A 117 -18.62 -1.60 12.64
N GLU A 118 -19.55 -0.98 11.93
CA GLU A 118 -20.37 -1.64 10.92
C GLU A 118 -19.53 -2.14 9.76
N ASN A 119 -18.64 -1.28 9.23
CA ASN A 119 -17.71 -1.65 8.17
C ASN A 119 -16.84 -2.86 8.56
N ARG A 120 -16.35 -2.91 9.81
CA ARG A 120 -15.59 -4.08 10.31
C ARG A 120 -16.41 -5.36 10.26
N PHE A 121 -17.69 -5.32 10.67
CA PHE A 121 -18.55 -6.50 10.67
C PHE A 121 -18.96 -6.90 9.26
N GLU A 122 -19.24 -5.96 8.38
CA GLU A 122 -19.54 -6.22 6.97
C GLU A 122 -18.36 -6.87 6.25
N PHE A 123 -17.17 -6.28 6.38
CA PHE A 123 -15.96 -6.84 5.80
C PHE A 123 -15.64 -8.23 6.36
N SER A 124 -15.82 -8.43 7.67
CA SER A 124 -15.65 -9.74 8.31
C SER A 124 -16.62 -10.80 7.78
N ARG A 125 -17.88 -10.42 7.48
CA ARG A 125 -18.87 -11.31 6.85
C ARG A 125 -18.48 -11.65 5.41
N TYR A 126 -18.06 -10.64 4.65
CA TYR A 126 -17.57 -10.84 3.29
C TYR A 126 -16.41 -11.85 3.24
N LEU A 127 -15.39 -11.65 4.08
CA LEU A 127 -14.24 -12.57 4.14
C LEU A 127 -14.63 -14.01 4.50
N ARG A 128 -15.59 -14.19 5.44
CA ARG A 128 -16.08 -15.54 5.79
C ARG A 128 -16.80 -16.21 4.62
N GLY A 129 -17.47 -15.43 3.78
CA GLY A 129 -18.13 -15.94 2.57
C GLY A 129 -17.14 -16.45 1.50
N LEU A 130 -15.89 -15.94 1.50
CA LEU A 130 -14.84 -16.40 0.58
C LEU A 130 -14.19 -17.71 1.04
N VAL A 131 -14.19 -17.99 2.35
CA VAL A 131 -13.54 -19.19 2.92
C VAL A 131 -14.49 -20.39 2.98
N GLY A 132 -15.82 -20.16 2.75
CA GLY A 132 -16.94 -21.10 2.52
C GLY A 132 -17.10 -22.21 3.52
#